data_71478eff9b5cac0e604d7ff3cc320f48
#
_entry.id   71478eff9b5cac0e604d7ff3cc320f48
#
_cell.length_a   1.000
_cell.length_b   1.000
_cell.length_c   1.000
_cell.angle_alpha   90.00
_cell.angle_beta   90.00
_cell.angle_gamma   90.00
#
_symmetry.space_group_name_H-M   'P 1'
#
loop_
_entity.id
_entity.type
_entity.pdbx_description
1 polymer ?
#
loop_
_entity_poly.entity_id
_entity_poly.type
_entity_poly.pdbx_seq_one_letter_code
_entity_poly.pdbx_strand_id
1 'polypeptide(L)'
;MGACDSSNDGKRKNKKNRQEYSRDKKESKKQPQLIKADLDDSRHMSEHDLDDREEILKRGNKMELQNMIDNYNEGIDDYTFGQNKSLLLQACMTCPNPAVIDMIMKKGADIDREEYQTGNTALFLTAVDLKVKFVKKLLSYGPNLHHRNHARQNIFDFLNFQLFEQRQKYGREMTNEERDKYQEIENMLNEYVGQ
;
A
#
# COMPACT_ATOMS: atom_id res chain seq x y z
N MET A 1 37.08 66.62 0.74
CA MET A 1 36.38 67.09 1.93
C MET A 1 34.95 66.58 1.78
N GLY A 2 34.43 65.82 2.72
CA GLY A 2 33.04 65.38 2.74
C GLY A 2 32.93 63.93 3.06
N ALA A 3 33.09 63.60 4.34
CA ALA A 3 32.72 62.33 4.90
C ALA A 3 31.19 62.22 4.95
N CYS A 4 30.63 61.08 4.61
CA CYS A 4 29.27 60.71 4.98
C CYS A 4 29.29 59.36 5.66
N ASP A 5 29.11 59.40 6.96
CA ASP A 5 28.66 58.33 7.80
C ASP A 5 27.32 57.80 7.29
N SER A 6 27.17 56.52 7.18
CA SER A 6 25.88 55.85 7.18
C SER A 6 26.00 54.50 7.92
N SER A 7 25.84 54.59 9.18
CA SER A 7 24.94 53.97 10.14
C SER A 7 24.44 52.55 9.76
N ASN A 8 24.96 51.72 10.48
CA ASN A 8 24.66 50.44 11.08
C ASN A 8 23.20 50.26 11.57
N ASP A 9 22.28 49.85 10.69
CA ASP A 9 20.88 49.53 11.07
C ASP A 9 20.34 48.21 10.50
N GLY A 10 21.21 47.36 9.93
CA GLY A 10 20.78 46.08 9.31
C GLY A 10 20.81 44.83 10.20
N LYS A 11 21.28 44.90 11.44
CA LYS A 11 21.58 43.71 12.24
C LYS A 11 20.56 43.34 13.34
N ARG A 12 19.48 44.08 13.51
CA ARG A 12 18.49 43.79 14.57
C ARG A 12 17.21 43.07 14.12
N LYS A 13 16.92 42.91 12.83
CA LYS A 13 15.69 42.25 12.33
C LYS A 13 15.83 40.76 12.08
N ASN A 14 17.03 40.20 12.14
CA ASN A 14 17.24 38.78 11.76
C ASN A 14 17.29 37.81 12.95
N LYS A 15 17.15 38.30 14.19
CA LYS A 15 17.11 37.41 15.38
C LYS A 15 15.70 36.97 15.78
N LYS A 16 14.66 37.73 15.44
CA LYS A 16 13.28 37.36 15.77
C LYS A 16 12.74 36.23 14.85
N ASN A 17 13.07 36.27 13.56
CA ASN A 17 12.63 35.22 12.62
C ASN A 17 13.33 33.87 12.80
N ARG A 18 14.45 33.81 13.52
CA ARG A 18 15.18 32.57 13.76
C ARG A 18 14.65 31.79 14.98
N GLN A 19 13.89 32.45 15.84
CA GLN A 19 13.26 31.78 16.99
C GLN A 19 11.87 31.26 16.71
N GLU A 20 11.13 31.85 15.78
CA GLU A 20 9.82 31.29 15.32
C GLU A 20 10.01 30.06 14.46
N TYR A 21 11.01 30.02 13.56
CA TYR A 21 11.29 28.86 12.73
C TYR A 21 11.81 27.63 13.51
N SER A 22 12.25 27.83 14.76
CA SER A 22 12.74 26.74 15.61
C SER A 22 11.65 26.16 16.52
N ARG A 23 10.49 26.81 16.66
CA ARG A 23 9.36 26.29 17.45
C ARG A 23 8.50 25.31 16.64
N ASP A 24 8.33 25.54 15.35
CA ASP A 24 7.50 24.66 14.49
C ASP A 24 8.17 23.33 14.15
N LYS A 25 9.49 23.20 14.35
CA LYS A 25 10.23 21.92 14.15
C LYS A 25 10.18 20.98 15.35
N LYS A 26 9.63 21.39 16.50
CA LYS A 26 9.52 20.50 17.68
C LYS A 26 8.18 19.81 17.83
N GLU A 27 7.15 20.24 17.10
CA GLU A 27 5.82 19.60 17.17
C GLU A 27 5.57 18.49 16.13
N SER A 28 6.40 18.38 15.09
CA SER A 28 6.22 17.37 14.02
C SER A 28 6.95 16.04 14.25
N LYS A 29 7.41 15.76 15.47
CA LYS A 29 8.04 14.48 15.85
C LYS A 29 7.32 13.73 16.97
N LYS A 30 6.02 13.88 17.09
CA LYS A 30 5.21 12.85 17.74
C LYS A 30 4.86 11.82 16.67
N GLN A 31 5.72 10.82 16.53
CA GLN A 31 5.25 9.51 16.05
C GLN A 31 3.97 9.20 16.84
N PRO A 32 2.91 8.72 16.18
CA PRO A 32 1.79 8.16 16.92
C PRO A 32 2.40 7.07 17.81
N GLN A 33 2.44 7.33 19.11
CA GLN A 33 2.71 6.25 20.06
C GLN A 33 1.61 5.22 19.79
N LEU A 34 2.03 4.03 19.38
CA LEU A 34 1.18 2.85 19.41
C LEU A 34 0.49 2.88 20.76
N ILE A 35 -0.82 3.15 20.72
CA ILE A 35 -1.66 3.02 21.90
C ILE A 35 -1.68 1.52 22.20
N LYS A 36 -0.82 1.10 23.13
CA LYS A 36 -0.80 -0.25 23.71
C LYS A 36 -1.96 -0.48 24.67
N ALA A 37 -2.97 0.36 24.61
CA ALA A 37 -4.18 0.24 25.40
C ALA A 37 -5.30 -0.15 24.44
N ASP A 38 -5.81 -1.35 24.61
CA ASP A 38 -6.97 -1.99 23.99
C ASP A 38 -6.66 -3.13 23.01
N LEU A 39 -5.59 -3.88 23.26
CA LEU A 39 -5.57 -5.28 22.84
C LEU A 39 -6.40 -6.06 23.90
N ASP A 40 -7.70 -6.01 23.72
CA ASP A 40 -8.61 -6.96 24.38
C ASP A 40 -8.15 -8.37 23.99
N ASP A 41 -7.70 -9.11 24.99
CA ASP A 41 -7.07 -10.44 24.91
C ASP A 41 -8.03 -11.54 24.39
N SER A 42 -9.22 -11.17 23.94
CA SER A 42 -10.30 -12.06 23.47
C SER A 42 -10.30 -12.29 21.94
N ARG A 43 -9.43 -11.65 21.18
CA ARG A 43 -9.37 -11.76 19.69
C ARG A 43 -8.06 -12.33 19.13
N HIS A 44 -7.21 -12.93 19.95
CA HIS A 44 -6.02 -13.58 19.45
C HIS A 44 -6.41 -14.90 18.79
N MET A 45 -6.46 -14.89 17.45
CA MET A 45 -6.46 -16.12 16.66
C MET A 45 -5.23 -16.95 17.02
N SER A 46 -5.38 -18.28 17.16
CA SER A 46 -4.23 -19.16 17.35
C SER A 46 -3.34 -19.11 16.08
N GLU A 47 -2.03 -19.27 16.26
CA GLU A 47 -1.11 -19.39 15.10
C GLU A 47 -1.57 -20.48 14.13
N HIS A 48 -2.15 -21.55 14.64
CA HIS A 48 -2.71 -22.66 13.85
C HIS A 48 -3.87 -22.20 12.96
N ASP A 49 -4.79 -21.34 13.43
CA ASP A 49 -5.90 -20.85 12.62
C ASP A 49 -5.41 -19.94 11.47
N LEU A 50 -4.32 -19.21 11.68
CA LEU A 50 -3.68 -18.39 10.64
C LEU A 50 -3.02 -19.25 9.57
N ASP A 51 -2.30 -20.29 9.97
CA ASP A 51 -1.62 -21.22 9.07
C ASP A 51 -2.65 -21.95 8.18
N ASP A 52 -3.78 -22.39 8.75
CA ASP A 52 -4.86 -23.03 8.01
C ASP A 52 -5.49 -22.08 6.95
N ARG A 53 -5.72 -20.82 7.32
CA ARG A 53 -6.26 -19.83 6.39
C ARG A 53 -5.30 -19.50 5.26
N GLU A 54 -4.01 -19.37 5.55
CA GLU A 54 -3.00 -19.15 4.51
C GLU A 54 -2.91 -20.33 3.55
N GLU A 55 -3.04 -21.55 4.05
CA GLU A 55 -3.03 -22.74 3.22
C GLU A 55 -4.26 -22.83 2.31
N ILE A 56 -5.45 -22.49 2.81
CA ILE A 56 -6.68 -22.38 2.02
C ILE A 56 -6.52 -21.35 0.90
N LEU A 57 -5.93 -20.18 1.21
CA LEU A 57 -5.63 -19.15 0.21
C LEU A 57 -4.66 -19.66 -0.86
N LYS A 58 -3.59 -20.35 -0.48
CA LYS A 58 -2.57 -20.92 -1.38
C LYS A 58 -3.17 -21.99 -2.31
N ARG A 59 -4.08 -22.84 -1.81
CA ARG A 59 -4.78 -23.84 -2.63
C ARG A 59 -5.72 -23.19 -3.64
N GLY A 60 -6.36 -22.09 -3.30
CA GLY A 60 -7.27 -21.35 -4.18
C GLY A 60 -8.55 -22.10 -4.54
N ASN A 61 -8.92 -23.15 -3.76
CA ASN A 61 -10.15 -23.91 -3.98
C ASN A 61 -11.37 -23.05 -3.67
N LYS A 62 -12.27 -22.94 -4.64
CA LYS A 62 -13.43 -22.04 -4.54
C LYS A 62 -14.34 -22.35 -3.34
N MET A 63 -14.59 -23.62 -3.05
CA MET A 63 -15.46 -24.02 -1.94
C MET A 63 -14.82 -23.75 -0.58
N GLU A 64 -13.55 -24.08 -0.43
CA GLU A 64 -12.79 -23.82 0.80
C GLU A 64 -12.68 -22.32 1.06
N LEU A 65 -12.37 -21.53 0.01
CA LEU A 65 -12.32 -20.06 0.07
C LEU A 65 -13.67 -19.48 0.50
N GLN A 66 -14.77 -19.94 -0.10
CA GLN A 66 -16.11 -19.46 0.25
C GLN A 66 -16.45 -19.77 1.71
N ASN A 67 -16.20 -21.00 2.16
CA ASN A 67 -16.44 -21.40 3.55
C ASN A 67 -15.58 -20.59 4.54
N MET A 68 -14.31 -20.39 4.22
CA MET A 68 -13.41 -19.57 5.05
C MET A 68 -13.91 -18.14 5.17
N ILE A 69 -14.26 -17.51 4.05
CA ILE A 69 -14.73 -16.13 4.01
C ILE A 69 -16.11 -15.97 4.66
N ASP A 70 -17.01 -16.95 4.50
CA ASP A 70 -18.33 -16.92 5.12
C ASP A 70 -18.28 -17.02 6.64
N ASN A 71 -17.32 -17.78 7.16
CA ASN A 71 -17.07 -17.95 8.59
C ASN A 71 -16.02 -16.97 9.14
N TYR A 72 -15.65 -15.95 8.37
CA TYR A 72 -14.70 -14.94 8.82
C TYR A 72 -15.39 -14.02 9.85
N ASN A 73 -14.95 -14.08 11.09
CA ASN A 73 -15.59 -13.41 12.23
C ASN A 73 -14.91 -12.09 12.62
N GLU A 74 -13.69 -11.85 12.13
CA GLU A 74 -12.98 -10.59 12.33
C GLU A 74 -13.52 -9.54 11.34
N GLY A 75 -13.17 -8.28 11.56
CA GLY A 75 -13.40 -7.24 10.56
C GLY A 75 -12.68 -7.60 9.27
N ILE A 76 -13.38 -7.53 8.14
CA ILE A 76 -12.84 -7.98 6.84
C ILE A 76 -11.56 -7.24 6.44
N ASP A 77 -11.40 -6.02 6.95
CA ASP A 77 -10.24 -5.15 6.71
C ASP A 77 -9.24 -5.14 7.87
N ASP A 78 -9.46 -5.97 8.90
CA ASP A 78 -8.52 -6.08 10.00
C ASP A 78 -7.20 -6.69 9.54
N TYR A 79 -6.11 -6.26 10.18
CA TYR A 79 -4.77 -6.78 9.88
C TYR A 79 -4.54 -8.09 10.63
N THR A 80 -5.09 -9.17 10.12
CA THR A 80 -5.08 -10.49 10.76
C THR A 80 -3.97 -11.41 10.25
N PHE A 81 -3.36 -11.09 9.10
CA PHE A 81 -2.26 -11.87 8.53
C PHE A 81 -0.89 -11.28 8.84
N GLY A 82 0.13 -12.10 8.79
CA GLY A 82 1.51 -11.71 9.06
C GLY A 82 1.91 -10.45 8.28
N GLN A 83 2.74 -9.57 8.92
CA GLN A 83 3.15 -8.27 8.39
C GLN A 83 1.99 -7.26 8.25
N ASN A 84 0.98 -7.36 9.09
CA ASN A 84 -0.15 -6.41 9.14
C ASN A 84 -0.87 -6.28 7.77
N LYS A 85 -1.29 -7.41 7.22
CA LYS A 85 -2.07 -7.48 5.98
C LYS A 85 -3.53 -7.80 6.29
N SER A 86 -4.44 -7.15 5.55
CA SER A 86 -5.84 -7.54 5.51
C SER A 86 -6.05 -8.81 4.67
N LEU A 87 -7.24 -9.42 4.79
CA LEU A 87 -7.56 -10.61 4.00
C LEU A 87 -7.43 -10.36 2.50
N LEU A 88 -7.86 -9.19 1.99
CA LEU A 88 -7.74 -8.83 0.58
C LEU A 88 -6.28 -8.79 0.12
N LEU A 89 -5.41 -8.13 0.88
CA LEU A 89 -3.98 -8.04 0.59
C LEU A 89 -3.33 -9.42 0.56
N GLN A 90 -3.59 -10.25 1.57
CA GLN A 90 -3.04 -11.61 1.64
C GLN A 90 -3.55 -12.48 0.49
N ALA A 91 -4.84 -12.43 0.18
CA ALA A 91 -5.41 -13.16 -0.94
C ALA A 91 -4.79 -12.75 -2.29
N CYS A 92 -4.61 -11.47 -2.52
CA CYS A 92 -3.97 -10.95 -3.73
C CYS A 92 -2.52 -11.42 -3.89
N MET A 93 -1.81 -11.63 -2.79
CA MET A 93 -0.41 -12.10 -2.82
C MET A 93 -0.30 -13.60 -3.05
N THR A 94 -1.13 -14.40 -2.38
CA THR A 94 -0.92 -15.86 -2.28
C THR A 94 -1.92 -16.70 -3.06
N CYS A 95 -3.16 -16.23 -3.27
CA CYS A 95 -4.19 -17.01 -3.91
C CYS A 95 -3.97 -17.06 -5.44
N PRO A 96 -4.05 -18.24 -6.07
CA PRO A 96 -3.97 -18.36 -7.53
C PRO A 96 -5.29 -18.03 -8.24
N ASN A 97 -6.41 -17.95 -7.49
CA ASN A 97 -7.76 -17.80 -8.05
C ASN A 97 -8.26 -16.35 -7.86
N PRO A 98 -8.37 -15.55 -8.93
CA PRO A 98 -8.83 -14.15 -8.82
C PRO A 98 -10.30 -14.00 -8.38
N ALA A 99 -11.12 -15.08 -8.43
CA ALA A 99 -12.49 -15.04 -7.94
C ALA A 99 -12.58 -14.81 -6.41
N VAL A 100 -11.49 -14.99 -5.67
CA VAL A 100 -11.41 -14.68 -4.24
C VAL A 100 -11.72 -13.20 -3.98
N ILE A 101 -11.35 -12.31 -4.89
CA ILE A 101 -11.63 -10.87 -4.77
C ILE A 101 -13.15 -10.64 -4.71
N ASP A 102 -13.93 -11.27 -5.59
CA ASP A 102 -15.40 -11.12 -5.57
C ASP A 102 -16.01 -11.56 -4.23
N MET A 103 -15.47 -12.63 -3.64
CA MET A 103 -15.97 -13.16 -2.37
C MET A 103 -15.68 -12.18 -1.22
N ILE A 104 -14.46 -11.65 -1.18
CA ILE A 104 -14.02 -10.69 -0.15
C ILE A 104 -14.76 -9.35 -0.31
N MET A 105 -14.89 -8.84 -1.53
CA MET A 105 -15.61 -7.59 -1.82
C MET A 105 -17.10 -7.67 -1.48
N LYS A 106 -17.74 -8.84 -1.66
CA LYS A 106 -19.13 -9.06 -1.21
C LYS A 106 -19.32 -8.96 0.30
N LYS A 107 -18.27 -9.15 1.08
CA LYS A 107 -18.28 -8.97 2.55
C LYS A 107 -18.05 -7.51 2.94
N GLY A 108 -17.86 -6.61 1.99
CA GLY A 108 -17.71 -5.18 2.22
C GLY A 108 -16.28 -4.74 2.49
N ALA A 109 -15.28 -5.49 2.02
CA ALA A 109 -13.88 -5.09 2.15
C ALA A 109 -13.60 -3.77 1.43
N ASP A 110 -12.70 -2.96 2.00
CA ASP A 110 -12.17 -1.75 1.39
C ASP A 110 -11.15 -2.13 0.31
N ILE A 111 -11.45 -1.79 -0.96
CA ILE A 111 -10.57 -2.07 -2.11
C ILE A 111 -9.23 -1.33 -2.02
N ASP A 112 -9.23 -0.16 -1.36
CA ASP A 112 -8.06 0.70 -1.19
C ASP A 112 -7.37 0.51 0.18
N ARG A 113 -7.72 -0.57 0.91
CA ARG A 113 -7.05 -0.90 2.16
C ARG A 113 -5.55 -1.03 1.95
N GLU A 114 -4.79 -0.23 2.72
CA GLU A 114 -3.33 -0.16 2.64
C GLU A 114 -2.66 -1.29 3.44
N GLU A 115 -1.53 -1.78 2.95
CA GLU A 115 -0.57 -2.51 3.75
C GLU A 115 0.06 -1.58 4.78
N TYR A 116 0.09 -2.00 6.03
CA TYR A 116 0.53 -1.14 7.14
C TYR A 116 1.95 -0.58 6.98
N GLN A 117 2.89 -1.38 6.45
CA GLN A 117 4.30 -0.99 6.38
C GLN A 117 4.62 -0.07 5.21
N THR A 118 4.03 -0.32 4.06
CA THR A 118 4.39 0.34 2.80
C THR A 118 3.35 1.33 2.30
N GLY A 119 2.10 1.20 2.78
CA GLY A 119 0.97 1.94 2.24
C GLY A 119 0.56 1.47 0.84
N ASN A 120 1.01 0.30 0.39
CA ASN A 120 0.60 -0.26 -0.88
C ASN A 120 -0.80 -0.87 -0.78
N THR A 121 -1.63 -0.66 -1.78
CA THR A 121 -2.95 -1.33 -1.90
C THR A 121 -2.83 -2.66 -2.64
N ALA A 122 -3.91 -3.42 -2.66
CA ALA A 122 -3.98 -4.68 -3.42
C ALA A 122 -3.63 -4.50 -4.91
N LEU A 123 -4.01 -3.37 -5.50
CA LEU A 123 -3.69 -3.03 -6.88
C LEU A 123 -2.18 -2.88 -7.10
N PHE A 124 -1.47 -2.19 -6.19
CA PHE A 124 -0.01 -2.05 -6.26
C PHE A 124 0.70 -3.41 -6.24
N LEU A 125 0.32 -4.26 -5.28
CA LEU A 125 0.93 -5.59 -5.10
C LEU A 125 0.71 -6.49 -6.31
N THR A 126 -0.52 -6.55 -6.83
CA THR A 126 -0.87 -7.41 -7.96
C THR A 126 -0.28 -6.93 -9.29
N ALA A 127 -0.14 -5.62 -9.46
CA ALA A 127 0.45 -5.04 -10.66
C ALA A 127 1.96 -5.34 -10.75
N VAL A 128 2.70 -5.22 -9.64
CA VAL A 128 4.13 -5.56 -9.59
C VAL A 128 4.37 -7.06 -9.79
N ASP A 129 3.50 -7.89 -9.26
CA ASP A 129 3.57 -9.35 -9.45
C ASP A 129 3.10 -9.80 -10.85
N LEU A 130 2.76 -8.85 -11.73
CA LEU A 130 2.26 -9.10 -13.09
C LEU A 130 1.04 -10.04 -13.12
N LYS A 131 0.18 -9.95 -12.11
CA LYS A 131 -1.04 -10.74 -11.97
C LYS A 131 -2.20 -10.11 -12.75
N VAL A 132 -2.12 -10.11 -14.08
CA VAL A 132 -3.07 -9.44 -15.00
C VAL A 132 -4.53 -9.69 -14.64
N LYS A 133 -4.91 -10.96 -14.35
CA LYS A 133 -6.29 -11.32 -14.01
C LYS A 133 -6.77 -10.69 -12.71
N PHE A 134 -5.88 -10.52 -11.72
CA PHE A 134 -6.17 -9.85 -10.46
C PHE A 134 -6.33 -8.34 -10.67
N VAL A 135 -5.40 -7.73 -11.40
CA VAL A 135 -5.48 -6.30 -11.76
C VAL A 135 -6.81 -5.99 -12.45
N LYS A 136 -7.17 -6.76 -13.48
CA LYS A 136 -8.45 -6.61 -14.18
C LYS A 136 -9.65 -6.72 -13.23
N LYS A 137 -9.61 -7.67 -12.31
CA LYS A 137 -10.67 -7.88 -11.33
C LYS A 137 -10.76 -6.72 -10.34
N LEU A 138 -9.63 -6.25 -9.79
CA LEU A 138 -9.59 -5.10 -8.88
C LEU A 138 -10.11 -3.83 -9.55
N LEU A 139 -9.70 -3.54 -10.79
CA LEU A 139 -10.19 -2.38 -11.54
C LEU A 139 -11.70 -2.38 -11.71
N SER A 140 -12.36 -3.55 -11.80
CA SER A 140 -13.83 -3.63 -11.90
C SER A 140 -14.56 -3.18 -10.61
N TYR A 141 -13.86 -3.03 -9.49
CA TYR A 141 -14.39 -2.54 -8.22
C TYR A 141 -14.10 -1.06 -7.95
N GLY A 142 -13.46 -0.35 -8.86
CA GLY A 142 -13.27 1.08 -8.77
C GLY A 142 -12.20 1.53 -7.77
N PRO A 143 -10.95 0.98 -7.81
CA PRO A 143 -9.89 1.39 -6.90
C PRO A 143 -9.43 2.82 -7.20
N ASN A 144 -8.90 3.50 -6.19
CA ASN A 144 -8.35 4.84 -6.31
C ASN A 144 -6.95 4.81 -6.95
N LEU A 145 -6.82 5.12 -8.25
CA LEU A 145 -5.53 5.20 -8.94
C LEU A 145 -4.66 6.39 -8.52
N HIS A 146 -5.25 7.40 -7.85
CA HIS A 146 -4.51 8.54 -7.31
C HIS A 146 -3.91 8.26 -5.93
N HIS A 147 -4.19 7.07 -5.38
CA HIS A 147 -3.59 6.64 -4.13
C HIS A 147 -2.06 6.76 -4.18
N ARG A 148 -1.45 7.18 -3.07
CA ARG A 148 0.01 7.28 -2.91
C ARG A 148 0.44 6.48 -1.70
N ASN A 149 1.37 5.55 -1.93
CA ASN A 149 1.97 4.77 -0.86
C ASN A 149 2.84 5.64 0.09
N HIS A 150 3.41 5.05 1.13
CA HIS A 150 4.25 5.78 2.09
C HIS A 150 5.51 6.39 1.47
N ALA A 151 5.98 5.89 0.33
CA ALA A 151 7.04 6.51 -0.47
C ALA A 151 6.52 7.63 -1.40
N ARG A 152 5.23 8.01 -1.29
CA ARG A 152 4.54 9.02 -2.10
C ARG A 152 4.45 8.67 -3.61
N GLN A 153 4.58 7.41 -3.95
CA GLN A 153 4.47 6.91 -5.31
C GLN A 153 3.01 6.56 -5.62
N ASN A 154 2.49 6.98 -6.77
CA ASN A 154 1.27 6.44 -7.33
C ASN A 154 1.56 5.08 -8.01
N ILE A 155 0.54 4.42 -8.56
CA ILE A 155 0.70 3.10 -9.17
C ILE A 155 1.69 3.10 -10.35
N PHE A 156 1.71 4.15 -11.17
CA PHE A 156 2.62 4.26 -12.31
C PHE A 156 4.06 4.51 -11.86
N ASP A 157 4.26 5.42 -10.90
CA ASP A 157 5.57 5.69 -10.28
C ASP A 157 6.14 4.41 -9.67
N PHE A 158 5.29 3.66 -8.97
CA PHE A 158 5.68 2.43 -8.28
C PHE A 158 6.07 1.31 -9.26
N LEU A 159 5.29 1.09 -10.32
CA LEU A 159 5.61 0.11 -11.37
C LEU A 159 6.94 0.42 -12.05
N ASN A 160 7.14 1.67 -12.47
CA ASN A 160 8.38 2.11 -13.10
C ASN A 160 9.59 1.95 -12.17
N PHE A 161 9.42 2.32 -10.89
CA PHE A 161 10.46 2.18 -9.88
C PHE A 161 10.84 0.71 -9.66
N GLN A 162 9.86 -0.18 -9.51
CA GLN A 162 10.11 -1.60 -9.30
C GLN A 162 10.82 -2.25 -10.49
N LEU A 163 10.46 -1.88 -11.72
CA LEU A 163 11.16 -2.34 -12.92
C LEU A 163 12.61 -1.88 -12.96
N PHE A 164 12.86 -0.62 -12.59
CA PHE A 164 14.21 -0.07 -12.50
C PHE A 164 15.04 -0.80 -11.44
N GLU A 165 14.51 -1.00 -10.23
CA GLU A 165 15.17 -1.73 -9.14
C GLU A 165 15.48 -3.18 -9.52
N GLN A 166 14.55 -3.89 -10.15
CA GLN A 166 14.77 -5.26 -10.63
C GLN A 166 15.97 -5.33 -11.58
N ARG A 167 16.05 -4.38 -12.52
CA ARG A 167 17.14 -4.30 -13.50
C ARG A 167 18.48 -3.98 -12.83
N GLN A 168 18.50 -3.00 -11.89
CA GLN A 168 19.70 -2.58 -11.19
C GLN A 168 20.22 -3.65 -10.21
N LYS A 169 19.33 -4.25 -9.43
CA LYS A 169 19.70 -5.16 -8.35
C LYS A 169 20.08 -6.56 -8.84
N TYR A 170 19.41 -7.04 -9.88
CA TYR A 170 19.58 -8.43 -10.35
C TYR A 170 20.23 -8.52 -11.73
N GLY A 171 20.49 -7.41 -12.40
CA GLY A 171 21.00 -7.40 -13.78
C GLY A 171 20.10 -8.15 -14.78
N ARG A 172 18.84 -8.39 -14.36
CA ARG A 172 17.89 -9.19 -15.12
C ARG A 172 16.98 -8.28 -15.94
N GLU A 173 16.93 -8.54 -17.22
CA GLU A 173 15.91 -7.97 -18.09
C GLU A 173 14.62 -8.81 -18.00
N MET A 174 13.49 -8.13 -18.21
CA MET A 174 12.20 -8.81 -18.32
C MET A 174 12.19 -9.76 -19.50
N THR A 175 11.64 -10.94 -19.31
CA THR A 175 11.30 -11.85 -20.40
C THR A 175 10.25 -11.20 -21.32
N ASN A 176 10.10 -11.73 -22.54
CA ASN A 176 9.05 -11.24 -23.44
C ASN A 176 7.64 -11.39 -22.81
N GLU A 177 7.38 -12.53 -22.13
CA GLU A 177 6.11 -12.77 -21.45
C GLU A 177 5.84 -11.75 -20.30
N GLU A 178 6.87 -11.43 -19.51
CA GLU A 178 6.75 -10.43 -18.44
C GLU A 178 6.51 -9.02 -19.03
N ARG A 179 7.15 -8.70 -20.15
CA ARG A 179 6.95 -7.43 -20.85
C ARG A 179 5.54 -7.31 -21.41
N ASP A 180 5.01 -8.38 -22.00
CA ASP A 180 3.65 -8.40 -22.54
C ASP A 180 2.62 -8.21 -21.43
N LYS A 181 2.79 -8.90 -20.30
CA LYS A 181 1.93 -8.72 -19.10
C LYS A 181 2.01 -7.30 -18.53
N TYR A 182 3.21 -6.74 -18.46
CA TYR A 182 3.40 -5.37 -18.01
C TYR A 182 2.66 -4.38 -18.92
N GLN A 183 2.82 -4.52 -20.23
CA GLN A 183 2.17 -3.65 -21.21
C GLN A 183 0.64 -3.78 -21.13
N GLU A 184 0.12 -4.99 -20.93
CA GLU A 184 -1.31 -5.23 -20.73
C GLU A 184 -1.83 -4.52 -19.47
N ILE A 185 -1.09 -4.61 -18.35
CA ILE A 185 -1.44 -3.90 -17.10
C ILE A 185 -1.40 -2.39 -17.31
N GLU A 186 -0.34 -1.85 -17.91
CA GLU A 186 -0.20 -0.42 -18.17
C GLU A 186 -1.35 0.11 -19.05
N ASN A 187 -1.72 -0.62 -20.08
CA ASN A 187 -2.85 -0.28 -20.94
C ASN A 187 -4.18 -0.25 -20.15
N MET A 188 -4.45 -1.26 -19.33
CA MET A 188 -5.66 -1.30 -18.49
C MET A 188 -5.73 -0.14 -17.51
N LEU A 189 -4.60 0.24 -16.89
CA LEU A 189 -4.54 1.38 -15.97
C LEU A 189 -4.80 2.70 -16.70
N ASN A 190 -4.20 2.89 -17.89
CA ASN A 190 -4.41 4.08 -18.69
C ASN A 190 -5.85 4.21 -19.22
N GLU A 191 -6.46 3.11 -19.68
CA GLU A 191 -7.86 3.07 -20.08
C GLU A 191 -8.79 3.45 -18.93
N TYR A 192 -8.49 2.98 -17.71
CA TYR A 192 -9.27 3.30 -16.52
C TYR A 192 -9.18 4.77 -16.12
N VAL A 193 -8.00 5.40 -16.24
CA VAL A 193 -7.83 6.85 -15.97
C VAL A 193 -8.57 7.72 -17.00
N GLY A 194 -8.74 7.24 -18.23
CA GLY A 194 -9.37 7.97 -19.33
C GLY A 194 -10.90 7.95 -19.31
N GLN A 195 -11.52 7.22 -18.37
CA GLN A 195 -12.98 7.13 -18.19
C GLN A 195 -13.49 8.17 -17.19
#